data_3a9e8474c3946b71a9589e0bc671a1d9
#
_entry.id   3a9e8474c3946b71a9589e0bc671a1d9
#
_cell.length_a   1.000
_cell.length_b   1.000
_cell.length_c   1.000
_cell.angle_alpha   90.00
_cell.angle_beta   90.00
_cell.angle_gamma   90.00
#
_symmetry.space_group_name_H-M   'P 1'
#
loop_
_entity.id
_entity.type
_entity.pdbx_description
1 polymer ?
#
loop_
_entity_poly.entity_id
_entity_poly.type
_entity_poly.pdbx_seq_one_letter_code
_entity_poly.pdbx_strand_id
1 'polypeptide(L)'
;MTRHTDNERGSAMVMALGVLAVLAVLAVVVVAIVVSEKKTSLYDYSGSRSFYSADAATEAGANWILLQPAPPPVVDGSQHVFVAAGFTSLSTDHQYKYDIQFVRKRPRPGWSIEYKDFEYGVSATGASAQGSQANVQMGATRLYREGY
;
A
#
# COMPACT_ATOMS: atom_id res chain seq x y z
N MET A 1 26.69 61.13 -42.06
CA MET A 1 26.21 60.89 -40.68
C MET A 1 25.29 59.73 -40.64
N THR A 2 25.74 58.47 -40.84
CA THR A 2 24.89 57.25 -40.83
C THR A 2 25.66 56.01 -40.40
N ARG A 3 26.33 56.06 -39.24
CA ARG A 3 27.07 54.88 -38.72
C ARG A 3 26.62 54.38 -37.32
N HIS A 4 25.53 54.95 -36.77
CA HIS A 4 25.05 54.54 -35.42
C HIS A 4 23.98 53.46 -35.40
N THR A 5 23.27 53.22 -36.48
CA THR A 5 22.08 52.30 -36.49
C THR A 5 22.49 50.82 -36.62
N ASP A 6 23.65 50.48 -37.16
CA ASP A 6 24.06 49.06 -37.31
C ASP A 6 24.54 48.45 -36.00
N ASN A 7 25.12 49.25 -35.09
CA ASN A 7 25.60 48.80 -33.79
C ASN A 7 24.44 48.54 -32.80
N GLU A 8 23.34 49.26 -32.91
CA GLU A 8 22.12 49.07 -32.08
C GLU A 8 21.38 47.80 -32.45
N ARG A 9 21.32 47.44 -33.74
CA ARG A 9 20.69 46.16 -34.21
C ARG A 9 21.48 44.94 -33.74
N GLY A 10 22.81 44.99 -33.74
CA GLY A 10 23.64 43.90 -33.22
C GLY A 10 23.47 43.71 -31.72
N SER A 11 23.38 44.80 -30.95
CA SER A 11 23.17 44.74 -29.50
C SER A 11 21.79 44.16 -29.15
N ALA A 12 20.74 44.56 -29.86
CA ALA A 12 19.38 44.01 -29.64
C ALA A 12 19.33 42.50 -29.94
N MET A 13 20.01 42.01 -30.97
CA MET A 13 20.05 40.59 -31.31
C MET A 13 20.77 39.77 -30.24
N VAL A 14 21.88 40.26 -29.68
CA VAL A 14 22.62 39.62 -28.59
C VAL A 14 21.75 39.55 -27.32
N MET A 15 21.07 40.62 -26.96
CA MET A 15 20.12 40.63 -25.83
C MET A 15 18.98 39.64 -26.03
N ALA A 16 18.38 39.57 -27.22
CA ALA A 16 17.33 38.61 -27.52
C ALA A 16 17.79 37.17 -27.39
N LEU A 17 18.99 36.86 -27.90
CA LEU A 17 19.59 35.53 -27.73
C LEU A 17 19.88 35.21 -26.27
N GLY A 18 20.36 36.18 -25.48
CA GLY A 18 20.54 36.00 -24.04
C GLY A 18 19.27 35.70 -23.29
N VAL A 19 18.17 36.43 -23.60
CA VAL A 19 16.88 36.16 -23.01
C VAL A 19 16.34 34.80 -23.40
N LEU A 20 16.46 34.40 -24.66
CA LEU A 20 16.06 33.07 -25.13
C LEU A 20 16.84 31.95 -24.43
N ALA A 21 18.16 32.13 -24.24
CA ALA A 21 18.98 31.16 -23.52
C ALA A 21 18.52 31.00 -22.05
N VAL A 22 18.24 32.10 -21.36
CA VAL A 22 17.71 32.05 -19.98
C VAL A 22 16.33 31.37 -19.93
N LEU A 23 15.45 31.70 -20.86
CA LEU A 23 14.12 31.05 -20.93
C LEU A 23 14.22 29.56 -21.24
N ALA A 24 15.14 29.14 -22.08
CA ALA A 24 15.39 27.74 -22.36
C ALA A 24 15.83 26.95 -21.12
N VAL A 25 16.75 27.52 -20.33
CA VAL A 25 17.21 26.91 -19.07
C VAL A 25 16.06 26.82 -18.06
N LEU A 26 15.27 27.87 -17.91
CA LEU A 26 14.11 27.88 -17.02
C LEU A 26 13.06 26.84 -17.44
N ALA A 27 12.81 26.68 -18.74
CA ALA A 27 11.88 25.68 -19.25
C ALA A 27 12.33 24.25 -18.88
N VAL A 28 13.62 23.93 -18.98
CA VAL A 28 14.14 22.62 -18.58
C VAL A 28 13.95 22.37 -17.09
N VAL A 29 14.19 23.37 -16.25
CA VAL A 29 14.01 23.26 -14.79
C VAL A 29 12.53 23.00 -14.45
N VAL A 30 11.62 23.76 -15.06
CA VAL A 30 10.17 23.57 -14.83
C VAL A 30 9.73 22.18 -15.25
N VAL A 31 10.16 21.67 -16.40
CA VAL A 31 9.84 20.31 -16.85
C VAL A 31 10.36 19.27 -15.86
N ALA A 32 11.58 19.43 -15.35
CA ALA A 32 12.16 18.51 -14.36
C ALA A 32 11.34 18.47 -13.07
N ILE A 33 10.88 19.62 -12.58
CA ILE A 33 10.03 19.71 -11.39
C ILE A 33 8.70 18.99 -11.64
N VAL A 34 8.00 19.28 -12.73
CA VAL A 34 6.70 18.67 -13.07
C VAL A 34 6.81 17.14 -13.20
N VAL A 35 7.87 16.65 -13.82
CA VAL A 35 8.11 15.20 -13.92
C VAL A 35 8.33 14.56 -12.55
N SER A 36 9.07 15.24 -11.67
CA SER A 36 9.31 14.78 -10.29
C SER A 36 8.01 14.73 -9.48
N GLU A 37 7.20 15.79 -9.53
CA GLU A 37 5.91 15.84 -8.84
C GLU A 37 4.95 14.76 -9.34
N LYS A 38 4.90 14.54 -10.65
CA LYS A 38 4.07 13.47 -11.23
C LYS A 38 4.49 12.09 -10.73
N LYS A 39 5.78 11.81 -10.65
CA LYS A 39 6.30 10.54 -10.10
C LYS A 39 5.89 10.37 -8.64
N THR A 40 6.09 11.39 -7.81
CA THR A 40 5.70 11.36 -6.39
C THR A 40 4.21 11.08 -6.22
N SER A 41 3.37 11.80 -6.96
CA SER A 41 1.91 11.60 -6.94
C SER A 41 1.50 10.17 -7.35
N LEU A 42 2.16 9.59 -8.35
CA LEU A 42 1.90 8.19 -8.76
C LEU A 42 2.31 7.20 -7.68
N TYR A 43 3.44 7.42 -6.99
CA TYR A 43 3.87 6.56 -5.89
C TYR A 43 2.93 6.65 -4.70
N ASP A 44 2.49 7.85 -4.32
CA ASP A 44 1.54 8.06 -3.22
C ASP A 44 0.19 7.39 -3.53
N TYR A 45 -0.30 7.54 -4.75
CA TYR A 45 -1.53 6.89 -5.20
C TYR A 45 -1.41 5.36 -5.17
N SER A 46 -0.31 4.82 -5.70
CA SER A 46 -0.05 3.38 -5.69
C SER A 46 0.12 2.83 -4.27
N GLY A 47 0.82 3.56 -3.40
CA GLY A 47 0.99 3.22 -1.99
C GLY A 47 -0.32 3.18 -1.23
N SER A 48 -1.15 4.21 -1.39
CA SER A 48 -2.48 4.29 -0.76
C SER A 48 -3.38 3.12 -1.19
N ARG A 49 -3.37 2.77 -2.46
CA ARG A 49 -4.15 1.64 -2.97
C ARG A 49 -3.65 0.29 -2.47
N SER A 50 -2.33 0.10 -2.36
CA SER A 50 -1.76 -1.11 -1.75
C SER A 50 -2.18 -1.23 -0.29
N PHE A 51 -2.24 -0.11 0.45
CA PHE A 51 -2.71 -0.09 1.82
C PHE A 51 -4.19 -0.49 1.92
N TYR A 52 -5.08 0.08 1.09
CA TYR A 52 -6.50 -0.33 1.07
C TYR A 52 -6.69 -1.79 0.67
N SER A 53 -5.84 -2.32 -0.22
CA SER A 53 -5.87 -3.74 -0.57
C SER A 53 -5.45 -4.63 0.62
N ALA A 54 -4.46 -4.20 1.42
CA ALA A 54 -4.07 -4.89 2.64
C ALA A 54 -5.15 -4.81 3.72
N ASP A 55 -5.82 -3.67 3.86
CA ASP A 55 -6.93 -3.49 4.78
C ASP A 55 -8.11 -4.40 4.42
N ALA A 56 -8.51 -4.46 3.16
CA ALA A 56 -9.50 -5.41 2.67
C ALA A 56 -9.11 -6.88 2.95
N ALA A 57 -7.82 -7.20 2.89
CA ALA A 57 -7.31 -8.52 3.23
C ALA A 57 -7.43 -8.83 4.73
N THR A 58 -7.24 -7.83 5.62
CA THR A 58 -7.47 -8.04 7.06
C THR A 58 -8.94 -8.31 7.36
N GLU A 59 -9.85 -7.60 6.71
CA GLU A 59 -11.29 -7.86 6.84
C GLU A 59 -11.67 -9.25 6.31
N ALA A 60 -11.11 -9.67 5.17
CA ALA A 60 -11.32 -11.01 4.64
C ALA A 60 -10.81 -12.09 5.61
N GLY A 61 -9.65 -11.89 6.24
CA GLY A 61 -9.10 -12.79 7.25
C GLY A 61 -9.97 -12.84 8.51
N ALA A 62 -10.46 -11.69 9.00
CA ALA A 62 -11.38 -11.63 10.12
C ALA A 62 -12.69 -12.37 9.82
N ASN A 63 -13.25 -12.15 8.64
CA ASN A 63 -14.47 -12.83 8.20
C ASN A 63 -14.24 -14.34 8.08
N TRP A 64 -13.10 -14.78 7.57
CA TRP A 64 -12.75 -16.18 7.54
C TRP A 64 -12.75 -16.80 8.94
N ILE A 65 -12.14 -16.14 9.96
CA ILE A 65 -12.18 -16.60 11.35
C ILE A 65 -13.62 -16.67 11.85
N LEU A 66 -14.46 -15.67 11.55
CA LEU A 66 -15.85 -15.60 11.98
C LEU A 66 -16.74 -16.70 11.36
N LEU A 67 -16.39 -17.22 10.22
CA LEU A 67 -17.13 -18.28 9.54
C LEU A 67 -16.77 -19.69 10.06
N GLN A 68 -15.66 -19.86 10.81
CA GLN A 68 -15.29 -21.18 11.33
C GLN A 68 -16.22 -21.64 12.43
N PRO A 69 -16.89 -22.79 12.33
CA PRO A 69 -17.81 -23.29 13.37
C PRO A 69 -17.06 -23.76 14.63
N ALA A 70 -15.81 -24.16 14.49
CA ALA A 70 -14.94 -24.63 15.56
C ALA A 70 -13.54 -24.01 15.40
N PRO A 71 -12.68 -24.03 16.45
CA PRO A 71 -11.31 -23.57 16.34
C PRO A 71 -10.60 -24.29 15.20
N PRO A 72 -10.09 -23.57 14.18
CA PRO A 72 -9.42 -24.20 13.07
C PRO A 72 -8.12 -24.89 13.55
N PRO A 73 -7.79 -26.07 13.01
CA PRO A 73 -6.55 -26.77 13.35
C PRO A 73 -5.32 -25.99 12.86
N VAL A 74 -4.23 -26.13 13.56
CA VAL A 74 -2.93 -25.60 13.10
C VAL A 74 -2.47 -26.43 11.92
N VAL A 75 -2.14 -25.79 10.80
CA VAL A 75 -1.80 -26.45 9.53
C VAL A 75 -0.36 -26.95 9.53
N ASP A 76 0.51 -26.24 10.24
CA ASP A 76 1.94 -26.58 10.34
C ASP A 76 2.47 -26.30 11.75
N GLY A 77 3.71 -26.71 12.01
CA GLY A 77 4.38 -26.49 13.30
C GLY A 77 4.64 -25.01 13.64
N SER A 78 4.28 -24.05 12.76
CA SER A 78 4.48 -22.62 12.89
C SER A 78 3.26 -21.86 13.40
N GLN A 79 2.24 -22.55 13.92
CA GLN A 79 0.99 -22.00 14.44
C GLN A 79 0.05 -21.34 13.38
N HIS A 80 0.34 -21.49 12.09
CA HIS A 80 -0.57 -21.06 11.06
C HIS A 80 -1.84 -21.93 11.04
N VAL A 81 -2.98 -21.27 10.99
CA VAL A 81 -4.29 -21.91 10.80
C VAL A 81 -4.81 -21.72 9.39
N PHE A 82 -4.29 -20.72 8.70
CA PHE A 82 -4.54 -20.45 7.29
C PHE A 82 -3.33 -19.76 6.66
N VAL A 83 -2.89 -20.25 5.51
CA VAL A 83 -1.84 -19.64 4.68
C VAL A 83 -2.38 -19.50 3.27
N ALA A 84 -2.39 -18.27 2.76
CA ALA A 84 -2.81 -18.04 1.39
C ALA A 84 -1.86 -18.70 0.38
N ALA A 85 -2.40 -19.46 -0.56
CA ALA A 85 -1.62 -20.09 -1.62
C ALA A 85 -0.99 -19.06 -2.60
N GLY A 86 -1.50 -17.84 -2.62
CA GLY A 86 -1.06 -16.77 -3.49
C GLY A 86 -1.88 -15.50 -3.29
N PHE A 87 -1.66 -14.54 -4.18
CA PHE A 87 -2.44 -13.32 -4.20
C PHE A 87 -3.83 -13.56 -4.81
N THR A 88 -4.83 -12.97 -4.18
CA THR A 88 -6.21 -12.89 -4.70
C THR A 88 -6.40 -11.54 -5.36
N SER A 89 -6.95 -11.53 -6.58
CA SER A 89 -7.25 -10.28 -7.28
C SER A 89 -8.44 -9.58 -6.64
N LEU A 90 -8.27 -8.32 -6.29
CA LEU A 90 -9.35 -7.42 -5.85
C LEU A 90 -9.90 -6.63 -7.05
N SER A 91 -9.02 -6.27 -7.98
CA SER A 91 -9.33 -5.62 -9.26
C SER A 91 -8.22 -5.91 -10.27
N THR A 92 -8.32 -5.34 -11.47
CA THR A 92 -7.30 -5.49 -12.53
C THR A 92 -5.89 -5.13 -12.07
N ASP A 93 -5.77 -4.12 -11.18
CA ASP A 93 -4.49 -3.54 -10.79
C ASP A 93 -4.12 -3.79 -9.33
N HIS A 94 -4.99 -4.47 -8.57
CA HIS A 94 -4.80 -4.65 -7.14
C HIS A 94 -5.07 -6.08 -6.72
N GLN A 95 -4.19 -6.56 -5.86
CA GLN A 95 -4.27 -7.91 -5.33
C GLN A 95 -3.89 -7.91 -3.86
N TYR A 96 -4.37 -8.91 -3.14
CA TYR A 96 -4.10 -9.08 -1.73
C TYR A 96 -3.87 -10.55 -1.38
N LYS A 97 -3.22 -10.77 -0.27
CA LYS A 97 -3.15 -12.07 0.41
C LYS A 97 -3.20 -11.85 1.91
N TYR A 98 -3.61 -12.89 2.64
CA TYR A 98 -3.55 -12.88 4.10
C TYR A 98 -3.20 -14.24 4.65
N ASP A 99 -2.53 -14.25 5.79
CA ASP A 99 -2.18 -15.41 6.55
C ASP A 99 -2.73 -15.25 7.96
N ILE A 100 -3.20 -16.34 8.59
CA ILE A 100 -3.79 -16.32 9.92
C ILE A 100 -2.98 -17.25 10.81
N GLN A 101 -2.52 -16.72 11.95
CA GLN A 101 -1.79 -17.46 12.96
C GLN A 101 -2.62 -17.57 14.23
N PHE A 102 -2.59 -18.72 14.87
CA PHE A 102 -3.08 -18.87 16.23
C PHE A 102 -2.04 -18.28 17.18
N VAL A 103 -2.49 -17.38 18.06
CA VAL A 103 -1.59 -16.72 19.04
C VAL A 103 -1.69 -17.41 20.38
N ARG A 104 -2.89 -17.50 20.93
CA ARG A 104 -3.13 -18.10 22.25
C ARG A 104 -4.61 -18.34 22.51
N LYS A 105 -4.84 -19.14 23.57
CA LYS A 105 -6.17 -19.45 24.11
C LYS A 105 -6.22 -18.97 25.56
N ARG A 106 -7.32 -18.28 25.93
CA ARG A 106 -7.54 -17.79 27.29
C ARG A 106 -8.95 -18.12 27.77
N PRO A 107 -9.13 -18.46 29.06
CA PRO A 107 -10.46 -18.54 29.63
C PRO A 107 -11.10 -17.15 29.66
N ARG A 108 -12.39 -17.07 29.34
CA ARG A 108 -13.14 -15.80 29.37
C ARG A 108 -13.64 -15.52 30.78
N PRO A 109 -13.24 -14.42 31.45
CA PRO A 109 -13.72 -14.08 32.77
C PRO A 109 -15.25 -13.97 32.82
N GLY A 110 -15.87 -14.56 33.85
CA GLY A 110 -17.33 -14.52 34.04
C GLY A 110 -18.12 -15.51 33.19
N TRP A 111 -17.47 -16.37 32.41
CA TRP A 111 -18.11 -17.42 31.62
C TRP A 111 -17.75 -18.82 32.18
N SER A 112 -18.54 -19.83 31.77
CA SER A 112 -18.21 -21.22 32.10
C SER A 112 -16.82 -21.60 31.56
N ILE A 113 -16.13 -22.49 32.28
CA ILE A 113 -14.78 -22.97 31.94
C ILE A 113 -14.70 -23.60 30.53
N GLU A 114 -15.84 -24.00 29.96
CA GLU A 114 -15.94 -24.53 28.61
C GLU A 114 -15.75 -23.46 27.52
N TYR A 115 -15.95 -22.17 27.86
CA TYR A 115 -15.83 -21.08 26.91
C TYR A 115 -14.46 -20.43 27.00
N LYS A 116 -13.77 -20.36 25.87
CA LYS A 116 -12.43 -19.80 25.77
C LYS A 116 -12.32 -18.82 24.61
N ASP A 117 -11.61 -17.75 24.85
CA ASP A 117 -11.22 -16.78 23.82
C ASP A 117 -9.99 -17.32 23.09
N PHE A 118 -10.13 -17.47 21.78
CA PHE A 118 -9.04 -17.82 20.86
C PHE A 118 -8.58 -16.56 20.16
N GLU A 119 -7.34 -16.21 20.35
CA GLU A 119 -6.71 -15.04 19.74
C GLU A 119 -5.93 -15.47 18.50
N TYR A 120 -6.17 -14.74 17.41
CA TYR A 120 -5.52 -14.95 16.11
C TYR A 120 -4.85 -13.67 15.67
N GLY A 121 -3.68 -13.78 15.05
CA GLY A 121 -3.03 -12.72 14.29
C GLY A 121 -3.33 -12.88 12.81
N VAL A 122 -3.85 -11.85 12.18
CA VAL A 122 -4.05 -11.78 10.73
C VAL A 122 -2.95 -10.90 10.15
N SER A 123 -2.12 -11.44 9.29
CA SER A 123 -1.09 -10.71 8.54
C SER A 123 -1.53 -10.59 7.10
N ALA A 124 -1.75 -9.39 6.63
CA ALA A 124 -2.25 -9.09 5.30
C ALA A 124 -1.25 -8.30 4.48
N THR A 125 -1.12 -8.63 3.22
CA THR A 125 -0.30 -7.92 2.24
C THR A 125 -1.15 -7.50 1.07
N GLY A 126 -1.18 -6.21 0.79
CA GLY A 126 -1.76 -5.65 -0.43
C GLY A 126 -0.66 -5.27 -1.41
N ALA A 127 -0.89 -5.50 -2.69
CA ALA A 127 0.04 -5.16 -3.76
C ALA A 127 -0.68 -4.48 -4.92
N SER A 128 0.00 -3.54 -5.56
CA SER A 128 -0.45 -2.87 -6.77
C SER A 128 0.34 -3.32 -8.00
N ALA A 129 -0.23 -3.15 -9.19
CA ALA A 129 0.44 -3.46 -10.47
C ALA A 129 1.72 -2.64 -10.68
N GLN A 130 1.86 -1.46 -10.04
CA GLN A 130 3.06 -0.63 -10.08
C GLN A 130 4.17 -1.10 -9.13
N GLY A 131 4.00 -2.24 -8.44
CA GLY A 131 4.99 -2.83 -7.55
C GLY A 131 5.00 -2.28 -6.13
N SER A 132 4.08 -1.38 -5.76
CA SER A 132 3.92 -0.95 -4.37
C SER A 132 3.29 -2.07 -3.55
N GLN A 133 3.78 -2.25 -2.32
CA GLN A 133 3.24 -3.21 -1.36
C GLN A 133 3.03 -2.55 -0.01
N ALA A 134 1.97 -2.96 0.67
CA ALA A 134 1.69 -2.57 2.04
C ALA A 134 1.37 -3.81 2.87
N ASN A 135 1.83 -3.82 4.12
CA ASN A 135 1.54 -4.89 5.06
C ASN A 135 0.76 -4.31 6.24
N VAL A 136 -0.33 -4.99 6.60
CA VAL A 136 -1.18 -4.65 7.74
C VAL A 136 -1.31 -5.88 8.62
N GLN A 137 -1.27 -5.69 9.93
CA GLN A 137 -1.49 -6.76 10.90
C GLN A 137 -2.65 -6.39 11.81
N MET A 138 -3.50 -7.37 12.08
CA MET A 138 -4.65 -7.22 12.97
C MET A 138 -4.73 -8.38 13.94
N GLY A 139 -5.09 -8.10 15.19
CA GLY A 139 -5.49 -9.11 16.17
C GLY A 139 -7.00 -9.35 16.11
N ALA A 140 -7.40 -10.60 16.04
CA ALA A 140 -8.81 -11.00 16.10
C ALA A 140 -9.02 -11.99 17.25
N THR A 141 -10.12 -11.85 17.96
CA THR A 141 -10.48 -12.77 19.06
C THR A 141 -11.85 -13.36 18.79
N ARG A 142 -11.97 -14.68 18.94
CA ARG A 142 -13.24 -15.38 18.81
C ARG A 142 -13.47 -16.31 19.99
N LEU A 143 -14.71 -16.30 20.49
CA LEU A 143 -15.16 -17.19 21.54
C LEU A 143 -15.56 -18.54 20.95
N TYR A 144 -14.99 -19.61 21.49
CA TYR A 144 -15.43 -20.96 21.17
C TYR A 144 -15.78 -21.73 22.45
N ARG A 145 -16.70 -22.65 22.34
CA ARG A 145 -16.98 -23.64 23.38
C ARG A 145 -16.06 -24.85 23.16
N GLU A 146 -15.25 -25.18 24.15
CA GLU A 146 -14.39 -26.37 24.14
C GLU A 146 -15.18 -27.55 24.70
N GLY A 147 -15.32 -28.61 23.91
CA GLY A 147 -16.03 -29.80 24.40
C GLY A 147 -16.93 -30.47 23.33
N TYR A 148 -16.60 -30.31 22.04
CA TYR A 148 -17.17 -31.09 20.96
C TYR A 148 -16.08 -31.88 20.24
#